data_36f3c1d14fcfdfa407528c1bee1a8c22
#
_entry.id   36f3c1d14fcfdfa407528c1bee1a8c22
#
_cell.length_a   1.000
_cell.length_b   1.000
_cell.length_c   1.000
_cell.angle_alpha   90.00
_cell.angle_beta   90.00
_cell.angle_gamma   90.00
#
_symmetry.space_group_name_H-M   'P 1'
#
loop_
_entity.id
_entity.type
_entity.pdbx_description
1 polymer ?
#
loop_
_entity_poly.entity_id
_entity_poly.type
_entity_poly.pdbx_seq_one_letter_code
_entity_poly.pdbx_strand_id
1 'polypeptide(L)'
;MHWMNTVVGYCGPFGYQTPYCEKLRAYLQANLAWMEEQMASGQRPEYWHQVRLALLQLKGLEDSYNGRVAFPTGSLSLSPFGFLLLQLGGDLEDLEQALNRSSPRRPLGSGSCSALLKLLPGRRDLLVAHDTWAPYQTMLRIVKKYTLPFRVAPGGSAQIPGSVQVFSSYPGTIFSGDDFYILSSGLVALETTIGNSNAALWKYLRPQGSVLEWLRNIVANRLARSGAEWATVFSQFNSGTYNNQWMVVDYKAFSPGKAGLQQGVLTVLEQIPGLVMVADKTEVLYQQGYWASYNVPYFEEIFNASGNLELVKKYGDWFTYDKNPRAQIFRRNHSLVHDVDSMVRLMRSNNYLQDPLSRCRGCDPPQNAENAISARSDLNPSNGTYPFAALRQRCHGGTDMKVTSFGMASTYGLVAASGPAWDDVPPFRWSTSPCNHLLHMGHPDLWKFPPVKVRWD
;
A
#
# COMPACT_ATOMS: atom_id res chain seq x y z
N MET A 1 20.69 -0.61 -7.21
CA MET A 1 19.70 -0.64 -8.31
C MET A 1 18.34 -0.10 -7.87
N HIS A 2 17.63 -0.72 -6.93
CA HIS A 2 16.31 -0.22 -6.48
C HIS A 2 16.35 1.26 -6.07
N TRP A 3 17.31 1.67 -5.23
CA TRP A 3 17.52 3.08 -4.88
C TRP A 3 17.63 4.01 -6.10
N MET A 4 18.45 3.64 -7.06
CA MET A 4 18.68 4.47 -8.25
C MET A 4 17.41 4.59 -9.12
N ASN A 5 16.66 3.50 -9.25
CA ASN A 5 15.44 3.52 -10.05
C ASN A 5 14.30 4.30 -9.40
N THR A 6 14.23 4.35 -8.06
CA THR A 6 13.05 4.83 -7.32
C THR A 6 13.29 6.12 -6.55
N VAL A 7 14.49 6.35 -6.01
CA VAL A 7 14.78 7.44 -5.08
C VAL A 7 15.65 8.54 -5.68
N VAL A 8 16.22 8.31 -6.86
CA VAL A 8 16.94 9.37 -7.60
C VAL A 8 16.00 10.54 -7.85
N GLY A 9 16.41 11.71 -7.35
CA GLY A 9 15.61 12.95 -7.42
C GLY A 9 14.72 13.20 -6.19
N TYR A 10 14.68 12.29 -5.19
CA TYR A 10 14.28 12.60 -3.83
C TYR A 10 15.53 12.96 -3.03
N CYS A 11 15.86 14.20 -2.87
CA CYS A 11 16.87 14.69 -1.93
C CYS A 11 18.13 13.81 -1.78
N GLY A 12 18.57 13.17 -2.84
CA GLY A 12 19.77 12.33 -2.80
C GLY A 12 20.32 12.03 -4.17
N PRO A 13 21.58 11.63 -4.32
CA PRO A 13 22.80 12.23 -3.76
C PRO A 13 23.12 13.58 -4.38
N PHE A 14 22.32 14.05 -5.35
CA PHE A 14 22.57 15.29 -6.10
C PHE A 14 21.50 16.38 -5.90
N GLY A 15 20.52 16.18 -5.00
CA GLY A 15 19.37 17.07 -4.82
C GLY A 15 19.23 17.71 -3.45
N TYR A 16 20.27 17.67 -2.61
CA TYR A 16 20.20 18.10 -1.19
C TYR A 16 19.95 19.58 -0.94
N GLN A 17 20.15 20.44 -1.92
CA GLN A 17 20.16 21.91 -1.74
C GLN A 17 18.86 22.60 -2.16
N THR A 18 17.81 21.85 -2.43
CA THR A 18 16.51 22.48 -2.73
C THR A 18 15.81 22.90 -1.44
N PRO A 19 15.04 24.01 -1.43
CA PRO A 19 14.26 24.43 -0.25
C PRO A 19 13.31 23.33 0.28
N TYR A 20 12.78 22.51 -0.59
CA TYR A 20 11.96 21.34 -0.20
C TYR A 20 12.78 20.32 0.58
N CYS A 21 13.98 19.97 0.11
CA CYS A 21 14.83 18.98 0.77
C CYS A 21 15.31 19.46 2.14
N GLU A 22 15.56 20.74 2.32
CA GLU A 22 15.87 21.31 3.64
C GLU A 22 14.69 21.17 4.60
N LYS A 23 13.47 21.49 4.15
CA LYS A 23 12.24 21.30 4.96
C LYS A 23 12.01 19.84 5.29
N LEU A 24 12.17 18.93 4.32
CA LEU A 24 12.02 17.49 4.55
C LEU A 24 13.04 16.98 5.56
N ARG A 25 14.32 17.39 5.43
CA ARG A 25 15.36 17.04 6.40
C ARG A 25 15.01 17.49 7.81
N ALA A 26 14.62 18.76 7.96
CA ALA A 26 14.22 19.31 9.24
C ALA A 26 13.03 18.58 9.84
N TYR A 27 12.02 18.23 9.02
CA TYR A 27 10.87 17.45 9.45
C TYR A 27 11.27 16.07 9.97
N LEU A 28 12.08 15.33 9.22
CA LEU A 28 12.50 13.98 9.59
C LEU A 28 13.39 13.99 10.83
N GLN A 29 14.31 14.95 10.95
CA GLN A 29 15.15 15.10 12.15
C GLN A 29 14.32 15.40 13.40
N ALA A 30 13.38 16.33 13.30
CA ALA A 30 12.48 16.66 14.41
C ALA A 30 11.58 15.47 14.79
N ASN A 31 11.11 14.68 13.82
CA ASN A 31 10.31 13.49 14.08
C ASN A 31 11.12 12.40 14.78
N LEU A 32 12.33 12.11 14.30
CA LEU A 32 13.23 11.14 14.96
C LEU A 32 13.54 11.57 16.40
N ALA A 33 13.91 12.83 16.62
CA ALA A 33 14.20 13.34 17.96
C ALA A 33 12.99 13.21 18.91
N TRP A 34 11.80 13.57 18.43
CA TRP A 34 10.59 13.40 19.22
C TRP A 34 10.30 11.93 19.56
N MET A 35 10.47 11.00 18.61
CA MET A 35 10.30 9.57 18.86
C MET A 35 11.32 9.06 19.90
N GLU A 36 12.56 9.53 19.87
CA GLU A 36 13.58 9.18 20.88
C GLU A 36 13.17 9.65 22.29
N GLU A 37 12.65 10.85 22.43
CA GLU A 37 12.08 11.36 23.69
C GLU A 37 10.93 10.47 24.18
N GLN A 38 10.01 10.07 23.30
CA GLN A 38 8.90 9.19 23.65
C GLN A 38 9.39 7.81 24.12
N MET A 39 10.35 7.23 23.43
CA MET A 39 10.96 5.95 23.82
C MET A 39 11.65 6.02 25.20
N ALA A 40 12.21 7.17 25.56
CA ALA A 40 12.82 7.40 26.87
C ALA A 40 11.81 7.68 28.00
N SER A 41 10.61 8.10 27.66
CA SER A 41 9.57 8.52 28.64
C SER A 41 9.00 7.39 29.50
N GLY A 42 9.14 6.15 29.06
CA GLY A 42 8.56 4.96 29.69
C GLY A 42 7.03 4.82 29.51
N GLN A 43 6.38 5.76 28.84
CA GLN A 43 4.95 5.66 28.51
C GLN A 43 4.74 4.72 27.34
N ARG A 44 3.61 3.99 27.33
CA ARG A 44 3.27 3.02 26.27
C ARG A 44 4.45 2.10 25.88
N PRO A 45 5.02 1.38 26.84
CA PRO A 45 6.27 0.67 26.65
C PRO A 45 6.23 -0.37 25.52
N GLU A 46 5.09 -1.01 25.28
CA GLU A 46 4.89 -1.97 24.21
C GLU A 46 5.01 -1.33 22.83
N TYR A 47 4.33 -0.20 22.64
CA TYR A 47 4.33 0.53 21.36
C TYR A 47 5.75 1.04 21.03
N TRP A 48 6.35 1.77 21.95
CA TRP A 48 7.65 2.39 21.72
C TRP A 48 8.79 1.38 21.66
N HIS A 49 8.64 0.22 22.31
CA HIS A 49 9.58 -0.88 22.13
C HIS A 49 9.62 -1.38 20.69
N GLN A 50 8.45 -1.56 20.06
CA GLN A 50 8.39 -2.01 18.67
C GLN A 50 8.90 -0.95 17.69
N VAL A 51 8.61 0.33 17.92
CA VAL A 51 9.21 1.44 17.17
C VAL A 51 10.73 1.39 17.26
N ARG A 52 11.28 1.26 18.48
CA ARG A 52 12.72 1.16 18.71
C ARG A 52 13.34 -0.02 17.94
N LEU A 53 12.74 -1.20 18.01
CA LEU A 53 13.23 -2.38 17.31
C LEU A 53 13.23 -2.20 15.78
N ALA A 54 12.21 -1.56 15.22
CA ALA A 54 12.17 -1.27 13.78
C ALA A 54 13.27 -0.27 13.37
N LEU A 55 13.46 0.79 14.15
CA LEU A 55 14.53 1.76 13.90
C LEU A 55 15.93 1.14 14.06
N LEU A 56 16.10 0.20 14.99
CA LEU A 56 17.35 -0.56 15.14
C LEU A 56 17.63 -1.49 13.95
N GLN A 57 16.59 -2.13 13.38
CA GLN A 57 16.74 -2.90 12.15
C GLN A 57 17.21 -1.99 10.99
N LEU A 58 16.63 -0.81 10.87
CA LEU A 58 17.02 0.16 9.86
C LEU A 58 18.45 0.67 10.08
N LYS A 59 18.80 0.94 11.33
CA LYS A 59 20.17 1.32 11.72
C LYS A 59 21.18 0.24 11.36
N GLY A 60 20.86 -1.04 11.59
CA GLY A 60 21.69 -2.16 11.20
C GLY A 60 21.95 -2.23 9.69
N LEU A 61 20.94 -1.94 8.85
CA LEU A 61 21.14 -1.84 7.40
C LEU A 61 22.08 -0.69 7.03
N GLU A 62 21.89 0.48 7.64
CA GLU A 62 22.72 1.66 7.39
C GLU A 62 24.18 1.43 7.82
N ASP A 63 24.39 0.85 8.99
CA ASP A 63 25.73 0.56 9.50
C ASP A 63 26.46 -0.48 8.66
N SER A 64 25.75 -1.56 8.29
CA SER A 64 26.31 -2.60 7.41
C SER A 64 26.71 -2.02 6.04
N TYR A 65 25.88 -1.18 5.45
CA TYR A 65 26.18 -0.51 4.18
C TYR A 65 27.43 0.39 4.29
N ASN A 66 27.59 1.07 5.43
CA ASN A 66 28.75 1.95 5.69
C ASN A 66 30.00 1.19 6.16
N GLY A 67 30.01 -0.15 6.12
CA GLY A 67 31.14 -0.99 6.51
C GLY A 67 31.40 -1.04 8.02
N ARG A 68 30.43 -0.67 8.86
CA ARG A 68 30.55 -0.73 10.32
C ARG A 68 30.25 -2.15 10.77
N VAL A 69 31.26 -2.82 11.36
CA VAL A 69 31.16 -4.22 11.83
C VAL A 69 30.81 -4.31 13.32
N ALA A 70 31.14 -3.28 14.10
CA ALA A 70 30.78 -3.20 15.51
C ALA A 70 29.56 -2.28 15.67
N PHE A 71 28.46 -2.83 16.15
CA PHE A 71 27.22 -2.08 16.37
C PHE A 71 27.24 -1.50 17.79
N PRO A 72 27.39 -0.18 17.98
CA PRO A 72 27.24 0.41 19.30
C PRO A 72 25.82 0.20 19.78
N THR A 73 25.66 -0.59 20.82
CA THR A 73 24.38 -0.83 21.47
C THR A 73 23.84 0.47 22.04
N GLY A 74 22.75 0.98 21.48
CA GLY A 74 21.98 2.04 22.11
C GLY A 74 21.77 3.33 21.34
N SER A 75 22.61 3.68 20.37
CA SER A 75 22.39 4.88 19.55
C SER A 75 21.46 4.59 18.37
N LEU A 76 20.37 5.36 18.26
CA LEU A 76 19.43 5.36 17.11
C LEU A 76 19.79 6.42 16.05
N SER A 77 21.00 6.97 16.07
CA SER A 77 21.41 7.99 15.11
C SER A 77 21.31 7.49 13.67
N LEU A 78 20.20 7.83 13.02
CA LEU A 78 19.90 7.51 11.63
C LEU A 78 20.11 8.73 10.73
N SER A 79 20.63 8.52 9.52
CA SER A 79 20.63 9.55 8.51
C SER A 79 19.19 9.81 8.02
N PRO A 80 18.69 11.06 8.03
CA PRO A 80 17.37 11.38 7.47
C PRO A 80 17.23 11.02 6.00
N PHE A 81 18.34 11.04 5.24
CA PHE A 81 18.39 10.78 3.82
C PHE A 81 19.19 9.52 3.46
N GLY A 82 19.19 8.54 4.32
CA GLY A 82 19.78 7.22 4.10
C GLY A 82 18.73 6.15 3.83
N PHE A 83 18.87 5.02 4.51
CA PHE A 83 17.92 3.91 4.43
C PHE A 83 16.51 4.28 4.94
N LEU A 84 16.38 5.31 5.78
CA LEU A 84 15.08 5.84 6.18
C LEU A 84 14.28 6.30 4.96
N LEU A 85 14.89 7.00 4.01
CA LEU A 85 14.20 7.51 2.83
C LEU A 85 13.62 6.39 1.95
N LEU A 86 14.24 5.20 1.94
CA LEU A 86 13.72 4.01 1.25
C LEU A 86 12.41 3.49 1.86
N GLN A 87 12.18 3.75 3.15
CA GLN A 87 10.96 3.33 3.83
C GLN A 87 9.80 4.30 3.59
N LEU A 88 10.07 5.52 3.17
CA LEU A 88 9.10 6.62 3.15
C LEU A 88 8.31 6.75 1.85
N GLY A 89 8.35 5.76 0.95
CA GLY A 89 7.77 5.89 -0.39
C GLY A 89 6.34 6.43 -0.40
N GLY A 90 5.45 5.87 0.41
CA GLY A 90 4.07 6.32 0.56
C GLY A 90 3.94 7.62 1.36
N ASP A 91 4.66 7.73 2.48
CA ASP A 91 4.63 8.95 3.31
C ASP A 91 5.12 10.20 2.55
N LEU A 92 6.09 10.04 1.65
CA LEU A 92 6.63 11.13 0.85
C LEU A 92 5.62 11.73 -0.12
N GLU A 93 4.66 10.97 -0.62
CA GLU A 93 3.63 11.48 -1.53
C GLU A 93 2.84 12.63 -0.89
N ASP A 94 2.50 12.51 0.37
CA ASP A 94 1.77 13.53 1.12
C ASP A 94 2.72 14.61 1.68
N LEU A 95 3.92 14.24 2.14
CA LEU A 95 4.92 15.20 2.60
C LEU A 95 5.37 16.15 1.49
N GLU A 96 5.46 15.71 0.23
CA GLU A 96 5.74 16.58 -0.91
C GLU A 96 4.73 17.73 -1.02
N GLN A 97 3.45 17.42 -0.85
CA GLN A 97 2.39 18.43 -0.92
C GLN A 97 2.39 19.32 0.33
N ALA A 98 2.48 18.72 1.51
CA ALA A 98 2.46 19.45 2.79
C ALA A 98 3.65 20.39 2.96
N LEU A 99 4.82 20.05 2.43
CA LEU A 99 6.05 20.86 2.47
C LEU A 99 6.22 21.75 1.24
N ASN A 100 5.18 21.88 0.40
CA ASN A 100 5.14 22.76 -0.78
C ASN A 100 6.23 22.46 -1.79
N ARG A 101 6.36 21.22 -2.25
CA ARG A 101 7.18 20.88 -3.41
C ARG A 101 6.54 21.47 -4.68
N SER A 102 7.32 22.15 -5.49
CA SER A 102 6.85 22.84 -6.71
C SER A 102 6.25 21.91 -7.78
N SER A 103 6.62 20.62 -7.78
CA SER A 103 6.11 19.63 -8.71
C SER A 103 5.95 18.29 -7.99
N PRO A 104 4.79 18.04 -7.37
CA PRO A 104 4.53 16.76 -6.73
C PRO A 104 4.52 15.65 -7.79
N ARG A 105 5.03 14.47 -7.41
CA ARG A 105 5.19 13.34 -8.34
C ARG A 105 3.90 12.62 -8.66
N ARG A 106 2.95 12.61 -7.73
CA ARG A 106 1.67 11.93 -7.91
C ARG A 106 0.69 12.81 -8.68
N PRO A 107 0.29 12.45 -9.89
CA PRO A 107 -0.73 13.19 -10.62
C PRO A 107 -2.12 12.98 -10.03
N LEU A 108 -2.96 14.00 -10.16
CA LEU A 108 -4.36 13.94 -9.74
C LEU A 108 -5.08 12.72 -10.34
N GLY A 109 -5.78 11.97 -9.50
CA GLY A 109 -6.51 10.77 -9.87
C GLY A 109 -5.65 9.52 -10.03
N SER A 110 -4.33 9.60 -9.77
CA SER A 110 -3.47 8.42 -9.86
C SER A 110 -3.92 7.34 -8.89
N GLY A 111 -4.35 6.19 -9.43
CA GLY A 111 -4.53 4.97 -8.66
C GLY A 111 -3.19 4.44 -8.16
N SER A 112 -3.22 3.72 -7.03
CA SER A 112 -2.04 3.09 -6.44
C SER A 112 -2.25 1.59 -6.23
N CYS A 113 -3.48 1.12 -6.11
CA CYS A 113 -3.79 -0.27 -5.83
C CYS A 113 -5.20 -0.64 -6.24
N SER A 114 -5.43 -1.95 -6.44
CA SER A 114 -6.75 -2.58 -6.44
C SER A 114 -6.74 -3.71 -5.43
N ALA A 115 -7.79 -3.85 -4.63
CA ALA A 115 -7.93 -4.96 -3.70
C ALA A 115 -9.32 -5.57 -3.76
N LEU A 116 -9.38 -6.90 -3.57
CA LEU A 116 -10.64 -7.64 -3.52
C LEU A 116 -10.57 -8.71 -2.43
N LEU A 117 -11.54 -8.65 -1.52
CA LEU A 117 -11.86 -9.73 -0.61
C LEU A 117 -13.09 -10.44 -1.15
N LYS A 118 -13.01 -11.73 -1.39
CA LYS A 118 -14.11 -12.50 -1.99
C LYS A 118 -14.52 -13.66 -1.10
N LEU A 119 -15.73 -13.57 -0.57
CA LEU A 119 -16.37 -14.68 0.12
C LEU A 119 -16.95 -15.64 -0.95
N LEU A 120 -16.43 -16.85 -1.02
CA LEU A 120 -16.88 -17.83 -2.00
C LEU A 120 -18.29 -18.36 -1.66
N PRO A 121 -19.07 -18.79 -2.69
CA PRO A 121 -20.40 -19.36 -2.47
C PRO A 121 -20.39 -20.46 -1.41
N GLY A 122 -21.42 -20.49 -0.56
CA GLY A 122 -21.48 -21.39 0.60
C GLY A 122 -20.49 -21.04 1.70
N ARG A 123 -19.85 -19.89 1.64
CA ARG A 123 -18.83 -19.43 2.62
C ARG A 123 -17.69 -20.44 2.80
N ARG A 124 -17.38 -21.20 1.75
CA ARG A 124 -16.39 -22.29 1.82
C ARG A 124 -14.97 -21.80 1.95
N ASP A 125 -14.69 -20.58 1.49
CA ASP A 125 -13.39 -19.92 1.61
C ASP A 125 -13.56 -18.39 1.55
N LEU A 126 -12.58 -17.66 2.05
CA LEU A 126 -12.44 -16.22 1.93
C LEU A 126 -11.09 -15.92 1.26
N LEU A 127 -11.15 -15.46 0.02
CA LEU A 127 -9.98 -15.06 -0.76
C LEU A 127 -9.66 -13.59 -0.50
N VAL A 128 -8.37 -13.28 -0.38
CA VAL A 128 -7.84 -11.91 -0.22
C VAL A 128 -6.82 -11.66 -1.30
N ALA A 129 -7.04 -10.63 -2.11
CA ALA A 129 -6.16 -10.29 -3.23
C ALA A 129 -5.84 -8.81 -3.27
N HIS A 130 -4.64 -8.51 -3.75
CA HIS A 130 -4.12 -7.17 -3.90
C HIS A 130 -3.27 -7.05 -5.18
N ASP A 131 -3.38 -5.91 -5.82
CA ASP A 131 -2.65 -5.54 -7.03
C ASP A 131 -2.09 -4.13 -6.82
N THR A 132 -0.75 -4.03 -6.74
CA THR A 132 -0.08 -2.74 -6.57
C THR A 132 0.01 -2.02 -7.89
N TRP A 133 -0.37 -0.74 -7.92
CA TRP A 133 -0.11 0.16 -9.04
C TRP A 133 1.00 1.14 -8.65
N ALA A 134 2.02 1.20 -9.49
CA ALA A 134 3.18 2.02 -9.22
C ALA A 134 3.91 2.39 -10.53
N PRO A 135 4.86 3.34 -10.48
CA PRO A 135 5.78 3.56 -11.59
C PRO A 135 6.55 2.27 -11.93
N TYR A 136 6.71 1.98 -13.22
CA TYR A 136 7.34 0.73 -13.67
C TYR A 136 8.80 0.57 -13.24
N GLN A 137 9.47 1.65 -12.85
CA GLN A 137 10.81 1.58 -12.27
C GLN A 137 10.85 0.83 -10.93
N THR A 138 9.69 0.63 -10.28
CA THR A 138 9.55 -0.07 -8.99
C THR A 138 9.27 -1.57 -9.12
N MET A 139 9.31 -2.13 -10.31
CA MET A 139 8.91 -3.54 -10.56
C MET A 139 9.87 -4.60 -10.01
N LEU A 140 11.08 -4.24 -9.54
CA LEU A 140 11.96 -5.17 -8.85
C LEU A 140 11.42 -5.44 -7.43
N ARG A 141 10.79 -6.59 -7.25
CA ARG A 141 10.06 -6.96 -6.04
C ARG A 141 10.62 -8.21 -5.39
N ILE A 142 10.34 -8.35 -4.10
CA ILE A 142 10.74 -9.51 -3.29
C ILE A 142 9.56 -9.89 -2.39
N VAL A 143 9.21 -11.18 -2.35
CA VAL A 143 8.38 -11.71 -1.27
C VAL A 143 9.32 -12.10 -0.12
N LYS A 144 9.04 -11.59 1.07
CA LYS A 144 9.85 -11.81 2.27
C LYS A 144 9.07 -12.59 3.31
N LYS A 145 9.77 -13.46 4.02
CA LYS A 145 9.29 -14.08 5.25
C LYS A 145 10.23 -13.69 6.39
N TYR A 146 9.69 -12.99 7.38
CA TYR A 146 10.41 -12.67 8.60
C TYR A 146 9.94 -13.59 9.73
N THR A 147 10.89 -14.08 10.51
CA THR A 147 10.64 -14.71 11.81
C THR A 147 11.35 -13.87 12.86
N LEU A 148 10.56 -13.15 13.66
CA LEU A 148 11.03 -12.15 14.59
C LEU A 148 10.79 -12.63 16.03
N PRO A 149 11.80 -13.11 16.75
CA PRO A 149 11.63 -13.57 18.13
C PRO A 149 11.56 -12.38 19.12
N PHE A 150 10.86 -11.33 18.74
CA PHE A 150 10.75 -10.12 19.54
C PHE A 150 9.75 -10.29 20.67
N ARG A 151 10.00 -9.57 21.76
CA ARG A 151 9.11 -9.48 22.90
C ARG A 151 8.17 -8.28 22.74
N VAL A 152 7.00 -8.38 23.35
CA VAL A 152 5.99 -7.31 23.33
C VAL A 152 6.55 -6.03 23.98
N ALA A 153 7.21 -6.18 25.14
CA ALA A 153 7.80 -5.09 25.90
C ALA A 153 9.24 -5.41 26.34
N PRO A 154 10.04 -4.41 26.69
CA PRO A 154 11.38 -4.61 27.22
C PRO A 154 11.34 -5.44 28.51
N GLY A 155 12.19 -6.45 28.59
CA GLY A 155 12.26 -7.35 29.77
C GLY A 155 11.06 -8.29 29.95
N GLY A 156 10.03 -8.19 29.11
CA GLY A 156 8.86 -9.08 29.15
C GLY A 156 9.17 -10.48 28.60
N SER A 157 8.35 -11.46 28.98
CA SER A 157 8.44 -12.84 28.46
C SER A 157 7.55 -13.09 27.25
N ALA A 158 6.48 -12.32 27.08
CA ALA A 158 5.52 -12.51 26.00
C ALA A 158 6.10 -12.13 24.63
N GLN A 159 6.01 -13.06 23.68
CA GLN A 159 6.39 -12.83 22.29
C GLN A 159 5.30 -12.03 21.57
N ILE A 160 5.69 -11.22 20.58
CA ILE A 160 4.74 -10.51 19.74
C ILE A 160 3.84 -11.47 18.97
N PRO A 161 2.52 -11.19 18.85
CA PRO A 161 1.59 -12.04 18.09
C PRO A 161 1.99 -12.20 16.61
N GLY A 162 2.41 -11.11 15.97
CA GLY A 162 2.89 -11.07 14.59
C GLY A 162 4.37 -11.41 14.46
N SER A 163 4.83 -12.48 15.09
CA SER A 163 6.25 -12.89 15.08
C SER A 163 6.71 -13.48 13.76
N VAL A 164 5.82 -14.07 12.98
CA VAL A 164 6.08 -14.49 11.60
C VAL A 164 5.25 -13.61 10.69
N GLN A 165 5.90 -13.04 9.67
CA GLN A 165 5.26 -12.16 8.71
C GLN A 165 5.72 -12.51 7.30
N VAL A 166 4.78 -12.71 6.39
CA VAL A 166 5.05 -12.84 4.95
C VAL A 166 4.44 -11.65 4.24
N PHE A 167 5.22 -11.00 3.40
CA PHE A 167 4.79 -9.77 2.74
C PHE A 167 5.52 -9.51 1.43
N SER A 168 4.87 -8.80 0.52
CA SER A 168 5.49 -8.25 -0.67
C SER A 168 6.32 -7.02 -0.33
N SER A 169 7.50 -6.87 -0.92
CA SER A 169 8.45 -5.82 -0.54
C SER A 169 9.43 -5.48 -1.67
N TYR A 170 10.43 -4.70 -1.31
CA TYR A 170 11.49 -4.25 -2.20
C TYR A 170 12.87 -4.48 -1.56
N PRO A 171 13.96 -4.51 -2.36
CA PRO A 171 15.32 -4.49 -1.83
C PRO A 171 15.56 -3.23 -0.97
N GLY A 172 16.12 -3.41 0.22
CA GLY A 172 16.45 -2.31 1.13
C GLY A 172 15.31 -1.79 2.01
N THR A 173 14.07 -2.27 1.84
CA THR A 173 12.95 -1.96 2.74
C THR A 173 12.76 -3.07 3.77
N ILE A 174 12.28 -2.73 4.97
CA ILE A 174 12.04 -3.69 6.07
C ILE A 174 10.56 -3.98 6.32
N PHE A 175 9.70 -3.45 5.48
CA PHE A 175 8.24 -3.59 5.53
C PHE A 175 7.68 -3.79 4.11
N SER A 176 6.37 -3.94 3.97
CA SER A 176 5.71 -3.95 2.68
C SER A 176 5.36 -2.51 2.28
N GLY A 177 6.04 -1.94 1.30
CA GLY A 177 5.64 -0.68 0.69
C GLY A 177 4.40 -0.80 -0.21
N ASP A 178 3.93 -2.04 -0.42
CA ASP A 178 2.69 -2.38 -1.12
C ASP A 178 1.54 -2.63 -0.16
N ASP A 179 1.87 -2.77 1.12
CA ASP A 179 0.97 -3.06 2.22
C ASP A 179 0.09 -4.30 1.96
N PHE A 180 0.76 -5.44 1.88
CA PHE A 180 0.16 -6.76 1.86
C PHE A 180 0.93 -7.70 2.78
N TYR A 181 0.27 -8.15 3.86
CA TYR A 181 0.88 -8.94 4.93
C TYR A 181 0.04 -10.17 5.29
N ILE A 182 0.69 -11.32 5.47
CA ILE A 182 0.13 -12.51 6.11
C ILE A 182 0.89 -12.70 7.43
N LEU A 183 0.17 -12.71 8.55
CA LEU A 183 0.72 -12.62 9.90
C LEU A 183 0.44 -13.87 10.72
N SER A 184 1.39 -14.29 11.59
CA SER A 184 1.22 -15.40 12.52
C SER A 184 0.09 -15.20 13.55
N SER A 185 -0.35 -13.96 13.73
CA SER A 185 -1.55 -13.64 14.53
C SER A 185 -2.86 -14.09 13.88
N GLY A 186 -2.82 -14.69 12.69
CA GLY A 186 -3.99 -15.08 11.89
C GLY A 186 -4.63 -13.95 11.13
N LEU A 187 -3.96 -12.79 11.06
CA LEU A 187 -4.42 -11.62 10.33
C LEU A 187 -3.80 -11.58 8.92
N VAL A 188 -4.57 -11.06 7.98
CA VAL A 188 -4.08 -10.57 6.69
C VAL A 188 -4.40 -9.08 6.61
N ALA A 189 -3.39 -8.24 6.49
CA ALA A 189 -3.54 -6.79 6.41
C ALA A 189 -3.12 -6.28 5.03
N LEU A 190 -3.97 -5.47 4.42
CA LEU A 190 -3.71 -4.86 3.11
C LEU A 190 -4.41 -3.50 3.00
N GLU A 191 -3.95 -2.67 2.05
CA GLU A 191 -4.52 -1.35 1.85
C GLU A 191 -4.69 -0.97 0.38
N THR A 192 -5.44 0.08 0.15
CA THR A 192 -5.34 0.91 -1.05
C THR A 192 -5.30 2.39 -0.65
N THR A 193 -4.41 3.14 -1.28
CA THR A 193 -4.23 4.57 -0.97
C THR A 193 -5.45 5.39 -1.38
N ILE A 194 -6.02 6.16 -0.47
CA ILE A 194 -7.13 7.09 -0.73
C ILE A 194 -6.65 8.53 -0.96
N GLY A 195 -5.52 8.91 -0.34
CA GLY A 195 -4.94 10.25 -0.46
C GLY A 195 -5.74 11.36 0.24
N ASN A 196 -5.26 12.60 0.10
CA ASN A 196 -5.95 13.80 0.59
C ASN A 196 -5.77 14.95 -0.43
N SER A 197 -6.86 15.51 -0.92
CA SER A 197 -6.88 16.65 -1.84
C SER A 197 -7.24 17.97 -1.16
N ASN A 198 -7.53 17.95 0.14
CA ASN A 198 -7.86 19.13 0.92
C ASN A 198 -6.60 19.72 1.56
N ALA A 199 -6.04 20.75 0.96
CA ALA A 199 -4.83 21.40 1.46
C ALA A 199 -4.96 21.96 2.88
N ALA A 200 -6.17 22.31 3.34
CA ALA A 200 -6.39 22.81 4.69
C ALA A 200 -6.07 21.79 5.80
N LEU A 201 -6.05 20.50 5.45
CA LEU A 201 -5.71 19.44 6.40
C LEU A 201 -4.20 19.28 6.64
N TRP A 202 -3.34 19.84 5.77
CA TRP A 202 -1.89 19.75 5.97
C TRP A 202 -1.41 20.41 7.27
N LYS A 203 -2.20 21.27 7.88
CA LYS A 203 -1.93 21.84 9.22
C LYS A 203 -1.79 20.77 10.32
N TYR A 204 -2.34 19.57 10.11
CA TYR A 204 -2.23 18.46 11.05
C TYR A 204 -0.96 17.62 10.86
N LEU A 205 -0.20 17.83 9.79
CA LEU A 205 1.10 17.19 9.61
C LEU A 205 2.15 17.90 10.45
N ARG A 206 2.54 17.23 11.54
CA ARG A 206 3.52 17.76 12.49
C ARG A 206 4.56 16.69 12.77
N PRO A 207 5.85 17.05 12.84
CA PRO A 207 6.88 16.07 13.17
C PRO A 207 6.80 15.58 14.61
N GLN A 208 6.32 16.42 15.54
CA GLN A 208 6.03 16.03 16.93
C GLN A 208 4.58 15.54 17.05
N GLY A 209 4.36 14.50 17.85
CA GLY A 209 3.05 13.91 18.07
C GLY A 209 2.58 12.95 16.99
N SER A 210 3.44 12.60 16.02
CA SER A 210 3.11 11.66 14.96
C SER A 210 4.19 10.61 14.73
N VAL A 211 3.77 9.42 14.32
CA VAL A 211 4.63 8.36 13.81
C VAL A 211 4.24 8.13 12.36
N LEU A 212 5.21 8.19 11.45
CA LEU A 212 4.98 7.99 10.02
C LEU A 212 4.38 6.61 9.75
N GLU A 213 3.59 6.51 8.69
CA GLU A 213 2.74 5.35 8.44
C GLU A 213 3.54 4.05 8.34
N TRP A 214 4.70 4.05 7.70
CA TRP A 214 5.53 2.87 7.56
C TRP A 214 5.90 2.20 8.90
N LEU A 215 6.11 2.99 9.97
CA LEU A 215 6.33 2.48 11.32
C LEU A 215 5.03 2.01 11.98
N ARG A 216 3.93 2.74 11.79
CA ARG A 216 2.65 2.42 12.44
C ARG A 216 2.10 1.08 11.98
N ASN A 217 2.22 0.75 10.69
CA ASN A 217 1.82 -0.57 10.20
C ASN A 217 2.73 -1.70 10.73
N ILE A 218 4.04 -1.48 10.85
CA ILE A 218 4.96 -2.43 11.47
C ILE A 218 4.54 -2.71 12.91
N VAL A 219 4.26 -1.67 13.70
CA VAL A 219 3.88 -1.80 15.12
C VAL A 219 2.54 -2.53 15.26
N ALA A 220 1.54 -2.15 14.47
CA ALA A 220 0.23 -2.79 14.48
C ALA A 220 0.32 -4.28 14.07
N ASN A 221 1.07 -4.60 13.03
CA ASN A 221 1.30 -5.97 12.58
C ASN A 221 1.99 -6.85 13.64
N ARG A 222 2.87 -6.26 14.45
CA ARG A 222 3.58 -6.98 15.51
C ARG A 222 2.71 -7.23 16.73
N LEU A 223 1.90 -6.25 17.16
CA LEU A 223 1.20 -6.26 18.44
C LEU A 223 -0.23 -6.80 18.39
N ALA A 224 -0.93 -6.66 17.27
CA ALA A 224 -2.36 -6.96 17.19
C ALA A 224 -2.68 -8.45 17.10
N ARG A 225 -3.76 -8.86 17.79
CA ARG A 225 -4.36 -10.20 17.75
C ARG A 225 -5.68 -10.24 16.99
N SER A 226 -6.28 -9.06 16.71
CA SER A 226 -7.54 -8.94 15.99
C SER A 226 -7.53 -7.69 15.10
N GLY A 227 -8.49 -7.59 14.18
CA GLY A 227 -8.64 -6.38 13.36
C GLY A 227 -8.91 -5.12 14.19
N ALA A 228 -9.69 -5.24 15.25
CA ALA A 228 -9.98 -4.12 16.15
C ALA A 228 -8.72 -3.67 16.93
N GLU A 229 -7.91 -4.60 17.43
CA GLU A 229 -6.63 -4.27 18.06
C GLU A 229 -5.66 -3.63 17.06
N TRP A 230 -5.60 -4.17 15.84
CA TRP A 230 -4.76 -3.60 14.79
C TRP A 230 -5.13 -2.13 14.52
N ALA A 231 -6.42 -1.85 14.37
CA ALA A 231 -6.91 -0.50 14.15
C ALA A 231 -6.61 0.43 15.35
N THR A 232 -6.76 -0.06 16.58
CA THR A 232 -6.44 0.69 17.79
C THR A 232 -4.96 1.07 17.86
N VAL A 233 -4.06 0.13 17.55
CA VAL A 233 -2.62 0.37 17.56
C VAL A 233 -2.22 1.32 16.43
N PHE A 234 -2.71 1.07 15.22
CA PHE A 234 -2.41 1.87 14.03
C PHE A 234 -2.89 3.32 14.13
N SER A 235 -4.04 3.55 14.76
CA SER A 235 -4.62 4.89 14.91
C SER A 235 -3.81 5.81 15.82
N GLN A 236 -2.92 5.26 16.66
CA GLN A 236 -2.10 6.07 17.56
C GLN A 236 -1.08 6.89 16.74
N PHE A 237 -0.92 8.16 17.12
CA PHE A 237 0.05 9.07 16.50
C PHE A 237 -0.12 9.21 14.97
N ASN A 238 -1.37 9.32 14.52
CA ASN A 238 -1.67 9.50 13.10
C ASN A 238 -0.84 10.62 12.48
N SER A 239 0.01 10.28 11.51
CA SER A 239 0.86 11.23 10.80
C SER A 239 0.13 12.04 9.74
N GLY A 240 -1.02 11.55 9.25
CA GLY A 240 -1.70 12.13 8.11
C GLY A 240 -0.94 11.99 6.79
N THR A 241 0.02 11.07 6.74
CA THR A 241 0.81 10.71 5.57
C THR A 241 0.54 9.27 5.17
N TYR A 242 0.69 8.96 3.88
CA TYR A 242 0.31 7.70 3.28
C TYR A 242 -1.11 7.32 3.67
N ASN A 243 -2.05 8.16 3.21
CA ASN A 243 -3.44 8.10 3.62
C ASN A 243 -4.17 6.99 2.90
N ASN A 244 -4.53 5.93 3.62
CA ASN A 244 -4.97 4.66 3.08
C ASN A 244 -6.35 4.24 3.61
N GLN A 245 -7.03 3.38 2.83
CA GLN A 245 -8.05 2.49 3.33
C GLN A 245 -7.38 1.14 3.65
N TRP A 246 -7.28 0.82 4.92
CA TRP A 246 -6.80 -0.47 5.40
C TRP A 246 -7.93 -1.47 5.54
N MET A 247 -7.68 -2.70 5.14
CA MET A 247 -8.54 -3.86 5.33
C MET A 247 -7.76 -4.89 6.14
N VAL A 248 -8.27 -5.25 7.31
CA VAL A 248 -7.67 -6.29 8.16
C VAL A 248 -8.64 -7.45 8.26
N VAL A 249 -8.25 -8.57 7.66
CA VAL A 249 -8.99 -9.83 7.70
C VAL A 249 -8.48 -10.67 8.85
N ASP A 250 -9.36 -11.07 9.76
CA ASP A 250 -9.05 -12.01 10.84
C ASP A 250 -9.58 -13.39 10.49
N TYR A 251 -8.69 -14.26 10.04
CA TYR A 251 -9.05 -15.63 9.68
C TYR A 251 -9.41 -16.51 10.89
N LYS A 252 -9.07 -16.13 12.12
CA LYS A 252 -9.53 -16.84 13.32
C LYS A 252 -11.02 -16.62 13.58
N ALA A 253 -11.56 -15.48 13.13
CA ALA A 253 -12.99 -15.18 13.21
C ALA A 253 -13.80 -15.78 12.05
N PHE A 254 -13.12 -16.23 10.99
CA PHE A 254 -13.76 -16.86 9.83
C PHE A 254 -13.86 -18.37 10.03
N SER A 255 -15.07 -18.92 9.86
CA SER A 255 -15.32 -20.37 9.91
C SER A 255 -15.92 -20.83 8.59
N PRO A 256 -15.16 -21.55 7.72
CA PRO A 256 -15.64 -22.02 6.43
C PRO A 256 -16.93 -22.82 6.53
N GLY A 257 -17.90 -22.57 5.63
CA GLY A 257 -19.16 -23.29 5.53
C GLY A 257 -20.16 -23.04 6.67
N LYS A 258 -19.80 -22.29 7.70
CA LYS A 258 -20.67 -22.06 8.85
C LYS A 258 -21.77 -21.07 8.53
N ALA A 259 -23.01 -21.41 8.86
CA ALA A 259 -24.16 -20.54 8.74
C ALA A 259 -24.14 -19.43 9.81
N GLY A 260 -24.85 -18.31 9.53
CA GLY A 260 -24.92 -17.17 10.44
C GLY A 260 -23.89 -16.09 10.15
N LEU A 261 -24.12 -14.90 10.70
CA LEU A 261 -23.20 -13.77 10.65
C LEU A 261 -22.10 -13.98 11.68
N GLN A 262 -20.86 -13.84 11.25
CA GLN A 262 -19.68 -13.78 12.12
C GLN A 262 -19.29 -12.31 12.29
N GLN A 263 -18.64 -11.98 13.38
CA GLN A 263 -18.15 -10.63 13.66
C GLN A 263 -16.62 -10.62 13.66
N GLY A 264 -16.02 -9.48 13.38
CA GLY A 264 -14.58 -9.28 13.44
C GLY A 264 -13.79 -9.95 12.32
N VAL A 265 -14.45 -10.46 11.26
CA VAL A 265 -13.77 -11.05 10.10
C VAL A 265 -13.09 -9.97 9.26
N LEU A 266 -13.74 -8.81 9.07
CA LEU A 266 -13.22 -7.70 8.32
C LEU A 266 -13.32 -6.40 9.12
N THR A 267 -12.18 -5.82 9.45
CA THR A 267 -12.07 -4.46 9.97
C THR A 267 -11.56 -3.53 8.87
N VAL A 268 -12.25 -2.42 8.64
CA VAL A 268 -11.83 -1.37 7.70
C VAL A 268 -11.47 -0.12 8.47
N LEU A 269 -10.31 0.44 8.17
CA LEU A 269 -9.82 1.70 8.72
C LEU A 269 -9.46 2.65 7.59
N GLU A 270 -9.90 3.88 7.67
CA GLU A 270 -9.43 4.97 6.80
C GLU A 270 -8.81 6.08 7.62
N GLN A 271 -7.70 6.61 7.16
CA GLN A 271 -7.05 7.77 7.74
C GLN A 271 -6.82 8.86 6.70
N ILE A 272 -6.94 10.09 7.16
CA ILE A 272 -6.47 11.31 6.52
C ILE A 272 -5.83 12.21 7.59
N PRO A 273 -5.18 13.32 7.25
CA PRO A 273 -4.63 14.20 8.27
C PRO A 273 -5.69 14.64 9.29
N GLY A 274 -5.45 14.34 10.56
CA GLY A 274 -6.31 14.73 11.68
C GLY A 274 -7.58 13.89 11.89
N LEU A 275 -7.85 12.87 11.04
CA LEU A 275 -9.06 12.05 11.17
C LEU A 275 -8.77 10.58 10.85
N VAL A 276 -9.30 9.69 11.68
CA VAL A 276 -9.31 8.24 11.49
C VAL A 276 -10.72 7.71 11.70
N MET A 277 -11.20 6.89 10.77
CA MET A 277 -12.48 6.18 10.88
C MET A 277 -12.24 4.68 10.85
N VAL A 278 -12.93 3.94 11.72
CA VAL A 278 -12.79 2.47 11.85
C VAL A 278 -14.17 1.84 11.98
N ALA A 279 -14.40 0.72 11.30
CA ALA A 279 -15.61 -0.08 11.50
C ALA A 279 -15.37 -1.56 11.20
N ASP A 280 -16.10 -2.44 11.89
CA ASP A 280 -16.31 -3.82 11.48
C ASP A 280 -17.24 -3.85 10.26
N LYS A 281 -16.74 -4.36 9.15
CA LYS A 281 -17.46 -4.46 7.87
C LYS A 281 -17.77 -5.92 7.48
N THR A 282 -17.70 -6.81 8.43
CA THR A 282 -18.03 -8.23 8.25
C THR A 282 -19.45 -8.42 7.69
N GLU A 283 -20.43 -7.67 8.21
CA GLU A 283 -21.81 -7.76 7.71
C GLU A 283 -21.91 -7.40 6.23
N VAL A 284 -21.28 -6.31 5.81
CA VAL A 284 -21.26 -5.88 4.40
C VAL A 284 -20.61 -6.92 3.51
N LEU A 285 -19.46 -7.49 3.95
CA LEU A 285 -18.77 -8.57 3.23
C LEU A 285 -19.67 -9.79 3.04
N TYR A 286 -20.43 -10.18 4.08
CA TYR A 286 -21.30 -11.36 4.05
C TYR A 286 -22.57 -11.13 3.21
N GLN A 287 -23.11 -9.92 3.26
CA GLN A 287 -24.32 -9.57 2.46
C GLN A 287 -24.00 -9.44 0.98
N GLN A 288 -22.87 -8.79 0.62
CA GLN A 288 -22.48 -8.56 -0.76
C GLN A 288 -21.69 -9.74 -1.37
N GLY A 289 -21.09 -10.59 -0.52
CA GLY A 289 -20.18 -11.66 -0.93
C GLY A 289 -18.79 -11.16 -1.35
N TYR A 290 -18.51 -9.88 -1.23
CA TYR A 290 -17.20 -9.28 -1.49
C TYR A 290 -17.03 -7.92 -0.79
N TRP A 291 -15.78 -7.51 -0.66
CA TRP A 291 -15.35 -6.14 -0.39
C TRP A 291 -14.29 -5.75 -1.41
N ALA A 292 -14.45 -4.62 -2.06
CA ALA A 292 -13.47 -4.09 -3.02
C ALA A 292 -12.93 -2.73 -2.57
N SER A 293 -11.68 -2.47 -2.88
CA SER A 293 -11.00 -1.21 -2.56
C SER A 293 -10.21 -0.73 -3.79
N TYR A 294 -10.35 0.57 -4.13
CA TYR A 294 -9.91 1.12 -5.41
C TYR A 294 -9.57 2.61 -5.34
N ASN A 295 -8.92 3.03 -4.28
CA ASN A 295 -8.40 4.39 -4.06
C ASN A 295 -9.49 5.48 -3.89
N VAL A 296 -10.67 5.11 -3.42
CA VAL A 296 -11.75 6.04 -3.09
C VAL A 296 -12.21 5.78 -1.67
N PRO A 297 -12.33 6.81 -0.81
CA PRO A 297 -12.80 6.63 0.56
C PRO A 297 -14.21 6.04 0.62
N TYR A 298 -14.41 5.11 1.54
CA TYR A 298 -15.71 4.48 1.84
C TYR A 298 -16.50 5.27 2.87
N PHE A 299 -15.84 5.75 3.95
CA PHE A 299 -16.52 6.52 4.99
C PHE A 299 -16.85 7.92 4.49
N GLU A 300 -18.11 8.32 4.66
CA GLU A 300 -18.60 9.61 4.17
C GLU A 300 -17.82 10.78 4.78
N GLU A 301 -17.50 10.70 6.06
CA GLU A 301 -16.73 11.72 6.76
C GLU A 301 -15.33 11.89 6.15
N ILE A 302 -14.67 10.79 5.82
CA ILE A 302 -13.36 10.81 5.14
C ILE A 302 -13.50 11.34 3.71
N PHE A 303 -14.50 10.85 2.98
CA PHE A 303 -14.78 11.27 1.60
C PHE A 303 -14.96 12.79 1.50
N ASN A 304 -15.79 13.36 2.37
CA ASN A 304 -16.07 14.79 2.41
C ASN A 304 -14.86 15.61 2.88
N ALA A 305 -14.23 15.22 3.98
CA ALA A 305 -13.11 15.97 4.56
C ALA A 305 -11.87 15.96 3.68
N SER A 306 -11.59 14.87 2.96
CA SER A 306 -10.41 14.72 2.09
C SER A 306 -10.51 15.48 0.77
N GLY A 307 -11.65 16.13 0.46
CA GLY A 307 -11.86 16.91 -0.75
C GLY A 307 -12.39 16.11 -1.95
N ASN A 308 -12.79 14.85 -1.77
CA ASN A 308 -13.35 14.05 -2.88
C ASN A 308 -14.65 14.63 -3.43
N LEU A 309 -15.47 15.25 -2.59
CA LEU A 309 -16.71 15.89 -3.02
C LEU A 309 -16.46 16.98 -4.08
N GLU A 310 -15.39 17.77 -3.90
CA GLU A 310 -15.01 18.80 -4.88
C GLU A 310 -14.47 18.18 -6.18
N LEU A 311 -13.78 17.04 -6.09
CA LEU A 311 -13.34 16.30 -7.27
C LEU A 311 -14.53 15.74 -8.06
N VAL A 312 -15.57 15.24 -7.39
CA VAL A 312 -16.80 14.79 -8.02
C VAL A 312 -17.51 15.94 -8.73
N LYS A 313 -17.64 17.10 -8.09
CA LYS A 313 -18.22 18.30 -8.71
C LYS A 313 -17.47 18.72 -9.98
N LYS A 314 -16.15 18.61 -9.97
CA LYS A 314 -15.29 19.06 -11.07
C LYS A 314 -15.16 18.04 -12.20
N TYR A 315 -15.03 16.75 -11.87
CA TYR A 315 -14.67 15.69 -12.82
C TYR A 315 -15.73 14.59 -12.96
N GLY A 316 -16.78 14.60 -12.12
CA GLY A 316 -17.92 13.68 -12.21
C GLY A 316 -17.67 12.30 -11.62
N ASP A 317 -18.37 11.33 -12.17
CA ASP A 317 -18.57 9.97 -11.64
C ASP A 317 -17.28 9.17 -11.38
N TRP A 318 -16.20 9.49 -12.07
CA TRP A 318 -14.92 8.80 -11.92
C TRP A 318 -14.38 8.89 -10.48
N PHE A 319 -14.69 9.97 -9.76
CA PHE A 319 -14.25 10.19 -8.37
C PHE A 319 -15.28 9.73 -7.33
N THR A 320 -16.42 9.17 -7.73
CA THR A 320 -17.42 8.64 -6.79
C THR A 320 -17.05 7.24 -6.32
N TYR A 321 -17.53 6.86 -5.14
CA TYR A 321 -17.27 5.54 -4.58
C TYR A 321 -17.92 4.40 -5.37
N ASP A 322 -19.14 4.59 -5.84
CA ASP A 322 -19.96 3.54 -6.46
C ASP A 322 -19.96 3.53 -8.00
N LYS A 323 -19.61 4.65 -8.63
CA LYS A 323 -19.59 4.79 -10.11
C LYS A 323 -18.18 4.86 -10.70
N ASN A 324 -17.14 4.82 -9.86
CA ASN A 324 -15.76 4.65 -10.34
C ASN A 324 -15.68 3.42 -11.25
N PRO A 325 -14.93 3.46 -12.37
CA PRO A 325 -14.83 2.33 -13.29
C PRO A 325 -14.47 1.01 -12.61
N ARG A 326 -13.49 1.01 -11.69
CA ARG A 326 -13.10 -0.19 -10.93
C ARG A 326 -14.18 -0.68 -9.99
N ALA A 327 -14.91 0.21 -9.33
CA ALA A 327 -16.07 -0.15 -8.51
C ALA A 327 -17.10 -0.94 -9.31
N GLN A 328 -17.41 -0.46 -10.52
CA GLN A 328 -18.38 -1.10 -11.40
C GLN A 328 -17.88 -2.42 -11.98
N ILE A 329 -16.59 -2.51 -12.34
CA ILE A 329 -15.97 -3.76 -12.82
C ILE A 329 -15.97 -4.80 -11.71
N PHE A 330 -15.57 -4.46 -10.48
CA PHE A 330 -15.64 -5.37 -9.34
C PHE A 330 -17.06 -5.84 -9.05
N ARG A 331 -18.05 -4.93 -9.05
CA ARG A 331 -19.47 -5.26 -8.84
C ARG A 331 -19.99 -6.24 -9.87
N ARG A 332 -19.61 -6.08 -11.14
CA ARG A 332 -19.99 -6.98 -12.23
C ARG A 332 -19.28 -8.33 -12.14
N ASN A 333 -17.96 -8.30 -11.88
CA ASN A 333 -17.09 -9.46 -12.12
C ASN A 333 -16.75 -10.28 -10.89
N HIS A 334 -17.01 -9.80 -9.65
CA HIS A 334 -16.72 -10.58 -8.45
C HIS A 334 -17.45 -11.94 -8.43
N SER A 335 -18.60 -12.04 -9.10
CA SER A 335 -19.38 -13.28 -9.21
C SER A 335 -18.69 -14.35 -10.06
N LEU A 336 -17.73 -13.97 -10.91
CA LEU A 336 -16.91 -14.88 -11.71
C LEU A 336 -15.81 -15.55 -10.89
N VAL A 337 -15.57 -15.06 -9.67
CA VAL A 337 -14.55 -15.61 -8.78
C VAL A 337 -15.14 -16.74 -7.96
N HIS A 338 -14.62 -17.96 -8.17
CA HIS A 338 -15.05 -19.18 -7.48
C HIS A 338 -13.87 -20.02 -6.94
N ASP A 339 -12.63 -19.65 -7.25
CA ASP A 339 -11.38 -20.22 -6.77
C ASP A 339 -10.23 -19.22 -6.88
N VAL A 340 -9.03 -19.64 -6.47
CA VAL A 340 -7.80 -18.83 -6.54
C VAL A 340 -7.46 -18.46 -7.98
N ASP A 341 -7.60 -19.38 -8.93
CA ASP A 341 -7.22 -19.12 -10.33
C ASP A 341 -8.12 -18.08 -10.99
N SER A 342 -9.43 -18.11 -10.71
CA SER A 342 -10.37 -17.09 -11.19
C SER A 342 -10.15 -15.73 -10.49
N MET A 343 -9.71 -15.74 -9.22
CA MET A 343 -9.29 -14.51 -8.54
C MET A 343 -8.05 -13.89 -9.20
N VAL A 344 -7.05 -14.71 -9.51
CA VAL A 344 -5.84 -14.28 -10.25
C VAL A 344 -6.22 -13.64 -11.58
N ARG A 345 -7.11 -14.27 -12.35
CA ARG A 345 -7.56 -13.72 -13.65
C ARG A 345 -8.25 -12.36 -13.47
N LEU A 346 -9.13 -12.23 -12.49
CA LEU A 346 -9.82 -10.96 -12.25
C LEU A 346 -8.84 -9.85 -11.84
N MET A 347 -7.95 -10.13 -10.88
CA MET A 347 -7.00 -9.13 -10.39
C MET A 347 -5.99 -8.68 -11.45
N ARG A 348 -5.71 -9.52 -12.44
CA ARG A 348 -4.83 -9.19 -13.58
C ARG A 348 -5.57 -8.70 -14.82
N SER A 349 -6.89 -8.51 -14.74
CA SER A 349 -7.69 -8.15 -15.91
C SER A 349 -7.48 -6.71 -16.37
N ASN A 350 -7.28 -6.54 -17.67
CA ASN A 350 -7.32 -5.25 -18.36
C ASN A 350 -7.79 -5.43 -19.81
N ASN A 351 -9.08 -5.45 -20.01
CA ASN A 351 -9.68 -5.56 -21.35
C ASN A 351 -10.24 -4.18 -21.81
N TYR A 352 -9.44 -3.12 -21.63
CA TYR A 352 -9.92 -1.74 -21.77
C TYR A 352 -10.46 -1.41 -23.16
N LEU A 353 -9.98 -2.06 -24.22
CA LEU A 353 -10.46 -1.80 -25.58
C LEU A 353 -11.87 -2.33 -25.83
N GLN A 354 -12.28 -3.39 -25.14
CA GLN A 354 -13.56 -4.06 -25.34
C GLN A 354 -14.55 -3.79 -24.19
N ASP A 355 -14.06 -3.46 -23.00
CA ASP A 355 -14.93 -3.27 -21.84
C ASP A 355 -15.58 -1.87 -21.86
N PRO A 356 -16.92 -1.78 -21.95
CA PRO A 356 -17.61 -0.49 -21.92
C PRO A 356 -17.40 0.29 -20.61
N LEU A 357 -17.08 -0.39 -19.49
CA LEU A 357 -16.77 0.26 -18.21
C LEU A 357 -15.38 0.92 -18.20
N SER A 358 -14.50 0.57 -19.12
CA SER A 358 -13.19 1.21 -19.28
C SER A 358 -13.26 2.53 -20.07
N ARG A 359 -14.45 2.93 -20.56
CA ARG A 359 -14.61 4.19 -21.27
C ARG A 359 -14.51 5.37 -20.32
N CYS A 360 -13.82 6.40 -20.78
CA CYS A 360 -13.66 7.66 -20.09
C CYS A 360 -14.48 8.74 -20.77
N ARG A 361 -15.37 9.38 -20.03
CA ARG A 361 -16.10 10.56 -20.51
C ARG A 361 -15.13 11.74 -20.65
N GLY A 362 -15.08 12.32 -21.85
CA GLY A 362 -14.17 13.43 -22.15
C GLY A 362 -12.75 13.02 -22.54
N CYS A 363 -12.51 11.72 -22.72
CA CYS A 363 -11.29 11.23 -23.35
C CYS A 363 -11.46 11.07 -24.87
N ASP A 364 -10.37 11.29 -25.59
CA ASP A 364 -10.24 10.91 -26.98
C ASP A 364 -8.84 10.28 -27.19
N PRO A 365 -8.76 8.97 -27.51
CA PRO A 365 -9.85 8.02 -27.66
C PRO A 365 -10.59 7.72 -26.33
N PRO A 366 -11.85 7.26 -26.38
CA PRO A 366 -12.70 7.09 -25.21
C PRO A 366 -12.30 5.91 -24.32
N GLN A 367 -11.67 4.86 -24.85
CA GLN A 367 -11.17 3.72 -24.07
C GLN A 367 -9.89 4.12 -23.33
N ASN A 368 -9.79 3.76 -22.07
CA ASN A 368 -8.64 4.14 -21.24
C ASN A 368 -8.12 2.95 -20.42
N ALA A 369 -6.85 2.65 -20.56
CA ALA A 369 -6.19 1.52 -19.93
C ALA A 369 -5.92 1.71 -18.42
N GLU A 370 -6.17 2.90 -17.86
CA GLU A 370 -6.24 3.16 -16.43
C GLU A 370 -7.54 2.61 -15.80
N ASN A 371 -8.63 2.54 -16.60
CA ASN A 371 -9.96 2.11 -16.15
C ASN A 371 -10.12 0.59 -16.19
N ALA A 372 -9.31 -0.10 -15.42
CA ALA A 372 -9.27 -1.56 -15.30
C ALA A 372 -8.84 -1.97 -13.90
N ILE A 373 -8.94 -3.25 -13.56
CA ILE A 373 -8.51 -3.76 -12.26
C ILE A 373 -6.98 -3.71 -12.14
N SER A 374 -6.25 -4.04 -13.20
CA SER A 374 -4.80 -3.86 -13.30
C SER A 374 -4.49 -2.87 -14.43
N ALA A 375 -4.16 -1.63 -14.06
CA ALA A 375 -3.95 -0.56 -15.03
C ALA A 375 -2.70 -0.80 -15.91
N ARG A 376 -2.78 -0.30 -17.15
CA ARG A 376 -1.69 -0.29 -18.14
C ARG A 376 -1.63 1.08 -18.81
N SER A 377 -1.35 2.13 -18.01
CA SER A 377 -1.38 3.52 -18.50
C SER A 377 -0.35 3.81 -19.59
N ASP A 378 0.65 2.93 -19.75
CA ASP A 378 1.61 2.95 -20.87
C ASP A 378 0.95 2.73 -22.25
N LEU A 379 -0.23 2.10 -22.27
CA LEU A 379 -0.98 1.81 -23.51
C LEU A 379 -1.91 2.96 -23.95
N ASN A 380 -2.11 3.98 -23.12
CA ASN A 380 -2.88 5.15 -23.54
C ASN A 380 -2.11 5.98 -24.57
N PRO A 381 -2.75 6.50 -25.63
CA PRO A 381 -2.09 7.34 -26.61
C PRO A 381 -1.47 8.61 -26.01
N SER A 382 -0.25 8.95 -26.40
CA SER A 382 0.45 10.17 -25.95
C SER A 382 -0.19 11.46 -26.47
N ASN A 383 -0.83 11.41 -27.64
CA ASN A 383 -1.51 12.50 -28.31
C ASN A 383 -3.01 12.57 -28.01
N GLY A 384 -3.51 11.72 -27.09
CA GLY A 384 -4.90 11.74 -26.69
C GLY A 384 -5.30 12.95 -25.87
N THR A 385 -6.61 13.19 -25.76
CA THR A 385 -7.19 14.23 -24.89
C THR A 385 -7.73 13.58 -23.62
N TYR A 386 -7.44 14.16 -22.46
CA TYR A 386 -7.81 13.58 -21.17
C TYR A 386 -8.22 14.67 -20.17
N PRO A 387 -9.32 14.45 -19.39
CA PRO A 387 -9.83 15.44 -18.45
C PRO A 387 -8.91 15.69 -17.24
N PHE A 388 -8.05 14.73 -16.86
CA PHE A 388 -7.06 14.87 -15.79
C PHE A 388 -5.85 13.95 -16.00
N ALA A 389 -4.79 14.23 -15.27
CA ALA A 389 -3.46 13.69 -15.56
C ALA A 389 -3.32 12.17 -15.41
N ALA A 390 -4.08 11.53 -14.50
CA ALA A 390 -3.99 10.08 -14.31
C ALA A 390 -4.37 9.28 -15.55
N LEU A 391 -5.27 9.79 -16.37
CA LEU A 391 -5.78 9.11 -17.58
C LEU A 391 -4.83 9.23 -18.78
N ARG A 392 -3.79 10.05 -18.69
CA ARG A 392 -2.78 10.23 -19.75
C ARG A 392 -1.88 9.00 -19.89
N GLN A 393 -1.12 8.95 -20.98
CA GLN A 393 -0.03 7.99 -21.09
C GLN A 393 0.98 8.23 -19.97
N ARG A 394 1.25 7.16 -19.21
CA ARG A 394 2.21 7.17 -18.10
C ARG A 394 2.92 5.83 -18.01
N CYS A 395 4.16 5.83 -17.56
CA CYS A 395 4.90 4.60 -17.22
C CYS A 395 4.51 4.09 -15.83
N HIS A 396 3.23 3.74 -15.69
CA HIS A 396 2.57 3.43 -14.44
C HIS A 396 1.41 2.46 -14.68
N GLY A 397 1.13 1.63 -13.71
CA GLY A 397 0.02 0.68 -13.73
C GLY A 397 0.22 -0.42 -12.71
N GLY A 398 -0.51 -1.53 -12.87
CA GLY A 398 -0.31 -2.72 -12.05
C GLY A 398 1.12 -3.24 -12.21
N THR A 399 1.81 -3.43 -11.09
CA THR A 399 3.21 -3.90 -11.07
C THR A 399 3.37 -5.27 -10.44
N ASP A 400 2.32 -5.79 -9.86
CA ASP A 400 2.24 -7.15 -9.31
C ASP A 400 0.79 -7.59 -9.10
N MET A 401 0.62 -8.80 -8.57
CA MET A 401 -0.63 -9.33 -8.03
C MET A 401 -0.28 -10.33 -6.93
N LYS A 402 -1.04 -10.31 -5.80
CA LYS A 402 -0.92 -11.26 -4.69
C LYS A 402 -2.32 -11.77 -4.32
N VAL A 403 -2.44 -13.08 -4.10
CA VAL A 403 -3.69 -13.72 -3.64
C VAL A 403 -3.35 -14.73 -2.55
N THR A 404 -4.10 -14.67 -1.46
CA THR A 404 -4.12 -15.74 -0.44
C THR A 404 -5.55 -16.17 -0.15
N SER A 405 -5.71 -17.25 0.61
CA SER A 405 -6.99 -17.77 1.06
C SER A 405 -6.91 -18.20 2.51
N PHE A 406 -8.05 -18.55 3.13
CA PHE A 406 -8.07 -19.08 4.49
C PHE A 406 -7.11 -20.27 4.66
N GLY A 407 -7.15 -21.23 3.71
CA GLY A 407 -6.28 -22.42 3.76
C GLY A 407 -4.81 -22.07 3.53
N MET A 408 -4.51 -21.18 2.57
CA MET A 408 -3.15 -20.80 2.23
C MET A 408 -2.48 -19.96 3.32
N ALA A 409 -3.21 -19.02 3.92
CA ALA A 409 -2.67 -18.12 4.94
C ALA A 409 -2.20 -18.88 6.20
N SER A 410 -2.82 -20.02 6.51
CA SER A 410 -2.42 -20.87 7.65
C SER A 410 -0.98 -21.39 7.55
N THR A 411 -0.45 -21.47 6.34
CA THR A 411 0.94 -21.86 6.04
C THR A 411 1.75 -20.73 5.42
N TYR A 412 1.29 -19.49 5.54
CA TYR A 412 1.89 -18.30 4.95
C TYR A 412 2.03 -18.35 3.42
N GLY A 413 1.20 -19.15 2.76
CA GLY A 413 1.20 -19.34 1.31
C GLY A 413 0.45 -18.23 0.58
N LEU A 414 0.88 -17.93 -0.63
CA LEU A 414 0.21 -17.02 -1.56
C LEU A 414 0.52 -17.39 -3.01
N VAL A 415 -0.31 -16.89 -3.92
CA VAL A 415 0.01 -16.84 -5.35
C VAL A 415 0.43 -15.41 -5.66
N ALA A 416 1.55 -15.23 -6.34
CA ALA A 416 2.07 -13.93 -6.72
C ALA A 416 2.46 -13.89 -8.19
N ALA A 417 2.25 -12.75 -8.85
CA ALA A 417 2.78 -12.45 -10.17
C ALA A 417 3.51 -11.11 -10.13
N SER A 418 4.66 -11.03 -10.80
CA SER A 418 5.43 -9.79 -10.92
C SER A 418 5.25 -9.18 -12.31
N GLY A 419 5.17 -7.87 -12.34
CA GLY A 419 5.07 -7.08 -13.56
C GLY A 419 3.63 -6.80 -14.02
N PRO A 420 3.49 -5.94 -15.03
CA PRO A 420 2.21 -5.54 -15.57
C PRO A 420 1.40 -6.70 -16.13
N ALA A 421 0.09 -6.57 -16.12
CA ALA A 421 -0.81 -7.54 -16.74
C ALA A 421 -0.53 -7.67 -18.24
N TRP A 422 -0.56 -8.92 -18.71
CA TRP A 422 -0.35 -9.26 -20.12
C TRP A 422 -1.38 -10.31 -20.62
N ASP A 423 -2.38 -10.59 -19.80
CA ASP A 423 -3.37 -11.65 -20.08
C ASP A 423 -4.33 -11.21 -21.19
N ASP A 424 -4.81 -9.96 -21.14
CA ASP A 424 -5.76 -9.39 -22.12
C ASP A 424 -5.12 -8.32 -23.03
N VAL A 425 -3.88 -7.90 -22.75
CA VAL A 425 -3.17 -6.81 -23.42
C VAL A 425 -1.73 -7.22 -23.70
N PRO A 426 -1.02 -6.58 -24.65
CA PRO A 426 0.37 -6.93 -24.95
C PRO A 426 1.28 -6.86 -23.70
N PRO A 427 2.22 -7.80 -23.53
CA PRO A 427 3.17 -7.75 -22.43
C PRO A 427 4.05 -6.49 -22.51
N PHE A 428 4.39 -5.93 -21.36
CA PHE A 428 5.27 -4.77 -21.29
C PHE A 428 6.69 -5.14 -21.65
N ARG A 429 7.32 -4.29 -22.47
CA ARG A 429 8.71 -4.43 -22.89
C ARG A 429 9.39 -3.06 -22.87
N TRP A 430 10.47 -2.91 -22.11
CA TRP A 430 11.19 -1.64 -22.00
C TRP A 430 11.63 -1.10 -23.35
N SER A 431 12.34 -1.90 -24.14
CA SER A 431 12.97 -1.47 -25.40
C SER A 431 12.00 -0.93 -26.45
N THR A 432 10.74 -1.34 -26.42
CA THR A 432 9.71 -0.92 -27.40
C THR A 432 8.61 -0.02 -26.78
N SER A 433 8.67 0.22 -25.48
CA SER A 433 7.68 1.06 -24.79
C SER A 433 8.06 2.54 -24.83
N PRO A 434 7.09 3.44 -24.64
CA PRO A 434 7.36 4.86 -24.44
C PRO A 434 8.18 5.14 -23.18
N CYS A 435 8.40 4.13 -22.34
CA CYS A 435 9.05 4.23 -21.03
C CYS A 435 10.56 3.92 -21.08
N ASN A 436 11.12 3.57 -22.24
CA ASN A 436 12.53 3.16 -22.35
C ASN A 436 13.55 4.24 -21.90
N HIS A 437 13.14 5.51 -21.90
CA HIS A 437 13.96 6.61 -21.43
C HIS A 437 14.14 6.68 -19.91
N LEU A 438 13.33 5.95 -19.16
CA LEU A 438 13.38 5.92 -17.69
C LEU A 438 14.49 4.98 -17.21
N LEU A 439 15.11 5.33 -16.08
CA LEU A 439 16.10 4.48 -15.44
C LEU A 439 15.45 3.19 -14.92
N HIS A 440 15.92 2.04 -15.38
CA HIS A 440 15.38 0.72 -15.04
C HIS A 440 16.47 -0.34 -14.88
N MET A 441 17.52 0.01 -14.15
CA MET A 441 18.70 -0.86 -13.94
C MET A 441 18.30 -2.18 -13.30
N GLY A 442 18.79 -3.28 -13.91
CA GLY A 442 18.56 -4.65 -13.43
C GLY A 442 17.19 -5.24 -13.78
N HIS A 443 16.36 -4.50 -14.50
CA HIS A 443 15.10 -5.04 -15.00
C HIS A 443 15.31 -5.93 -16.23
N PRO A 444 14.54 -7.02 -16.39
CA PRO A 444 14.43 -7.70 -17.68
C PRO A 444 13.75 -6.78 -18.70
N ASP A 445 14.07 -6.91 -19.98
CA ASP A 445 13.42 -6.14 -21.03
C ASP A 445 11.94 -6.51 -21.18
N LEU A 446 11.63 -7.81 -21.24
CA LEU A 446 10.28 -8.33 -21.37
C LEU A 446 9.70 -8.75 -20.01
N TRP A 447 8.54 -8.18 -19.66
CA TRP A 447 7.78 -8.53 -18.46
C TRP A 447 6.60 -9.44 -18.82
N LYS A 448 6.86 -10.76 -18.83
CA LYS A 448 5.87 -11.80 -19.10
C LYS A 448 6.09 -12.98 -18.15
N PHE A 449 5.84 -12.78 -16.88
CA PHE A 449 6.02 -13.78 -15.84
C PHE A 449 4.69 -14.40 -15.43
N PRO A 450 4.55 -15.74 -15.48
CA PRO A 450 3.35 -16.41 -15.00
C PRO A 450 3.23 -16.26 -13.45
N PRO A 451 2.01 -16.36 -12.91
CA PRO A 451 1.82 -16.47 -11.48
C PRO A 451 2.54 -17.67 -10.89
N VAL A 452 3.13 -17.50 -9.71
CA VAL A 452 3.84 -18.55 -8.97
C VAL A 452 3.20 -18.77 -7.61
N LYS A 453 3.13 -20.04 -7.18
CA LYS A 453 2.74 -20.41 -5.81
C LYS A 453 3.95 -20.27 -4.90
N VAL A 454 3.90 -19.31 -4.00
CA VAL A 454 4.92 -19.11 -2.98
C VAL A 454 4.62 -20.05 -1.80
N ARG A 455 5.57 -20.90 -1.46
CA ARG A 455 5.53 -21.81 -0.32
C ARG A 455 6.81 -21.67 0.47
N TRP A 456 6.73 -21.95 1.76
CA TRP A 456 7.88 -21.87 2.67
C TRP A 456 8.13 -23.25 3.25
N ASP A 457 9.36 -23.72 3.07
CA ASP A 457 9.84 -24.98 3.65
C ASP A 457 10.12 -24.84 5.16
#